data_14366202095946b8f3704ed5edf6053c
#
_entry.id   14366202095946b8f3704ed5edf6053c
#
_cell.length_a   1.000
_cell.length_b   1.000
_cell.length_c   1.000
_cell.angle_alpha   90.00
_cell.angle_beta   90.00
_cell.angle_gamma   90.00
#
_symmetry.space_group_name_H-M   'P 1'
#
loop_
_entity.id
_entity.type
_entity.pdbx_description
1 polymer ?
#
loop_
_entity_poly.entity_id
_entity_poly.type
_entity_poly.pdbx_seq_one_letter_code
_entity_poly.pdbx_strand_id
1 'polypeptide(L)'
;PEHMVKSYYDLGQMAGLNVVALDYIGNAMLQLIKTQTNQNTTTMVIQLGSESTVLNIVQGDNLLLQRTVPYGTNSVVNVVMDDKGVDATTAMTLLQNDRLITVDFDDNEVTGAFRYLINNIGRVMDFYASKNPDKPIEDVFLTGDGALIRGIDGLFKVQLNVSTRIMDTLYNIKFDPSIDLKVYNPVYLVTPIGAAFDPMGFALADAGTQTTKSEGSIAPFVALVAIAAIGAAGMAFYSINKKNTVTEICRQDI
;
A
#
# COMPACT_ATOMS: atom_id res chain seq x y z
N PRO A 1 -7.39 -9.02 -18.00
CA PRO A 1 -7.79 -10.16 -18.85
C PRO A 1 -8.59 -11.17 -18.03
N GLU A 2 -9.65 -11.73 -18.61
CA GLU A 2 -10.59 -12.62 -17.93
C GLU A 2 -9.89 -13.85 -17.30
N HIS A 3 -8.92 -14.43 -17.99
CA HIS A 3 -8.17 -15.57 -17.48
C HIS A 3 -7.41 -15.27 -16.18
N MET A 4 -6.90 -14.06 -16.00
CA MET A 4 -6.25 -13.66 -14.73
C MET A 4 -7.26 -13.59 -13.59
N VAL A 5 -8.40 -12.93 -13.82
CA VAL A 5 -9.48 -12.85 -12.83
C VAL A 5 -9.93 -14.25 -12.40
N LYS A 6 -10.13 -15.14 -13.39
CA LYS A 6 -10.49 -16.52 -13.14
C LYS A 6 -9.45 -17.26 -12.29
N SER A 7 -8.16 -17.09 -12.58
CA SER A 7 -7.08 -17.77 -11.84
C SER A 7 -7.07 -17.36 -10.35
N TYR A 8 -7.30 -16.09 -10.04
CA TYR A 8 -7.38 -15.63 -8.64
C TYR A 8 -8.64 -16.14 -7.95
N TYR A 9 -9.76 -16.17 -8.68
CA TYR A 9 -10.99 -16.74 -8.15
C TYR A 9 -10.84 -18.23 -7.83
N ASP A 10 -10.31 -19.00 -8.78
CA ASP A 10 -10.06 -20.44 -8.62
C ASP A 10 -9.10 -20.71 -7.44
N LEU A 11 -8.06 -19.89 -7.28
CA LEU A 11 -7.13 -19.99 -6.15
C LEU A 11 -7.84 -19.78 -4.81
N GLY A 12 -8.70 -18.78 -4.72
CA GLY A 12 -9.50 -18.55 -3.51
C GLY A 12 -10.42 -19.73 -3.20
N GLN A 13 -11.09 -20.28 -4.21
CA GLN A 13 -11.93 -21.48 -4.06
C GLN A 13 -11.11 -22.70 -3.61
N MET A 14 -9.94 -22.92 -4.19
CA MET A 14 -9.04 -24.03 -3.80
C MET A 14 -8.55 -23.87 -2.34
N ALA A 15 -8.40 -22.66 -1.87
CA ALA A 15 -8.07 -22.37 -0.47
C ALA A 15 -9.29 -22.49 0.50
N GLY A 16 -10.46 -22.87 0.00
CA GLY A 16 -11.69 -23.00 0.79
C GLY A 16 -12.27 -21.64 1.23
N LEU A 17 -11.95 -20.57 0.50
CA LEU A 17 -12.38 -19.22 0.81
C LEU A 17 -13.56 -18.80 -0.05
N ASN A 18 -14.53 -18.09 0.54
CA ASN A 18 -15.58 -17.44 -0.21
C ASN A 18 -15.08 -16.12 -0.78
N VAL A 19 -14.81 -16.08 -2.10
CA VAL A 19 -14.34 -14.89 -2.80
C VAL A 19 -15.54 -14.00 -3.11
N VAL A 20 -15.66 -12.88 -2.39
CA VAL A 20 -16.75 -11.91 -2.54
C VAL A 20 -16.42 -10.80 -3.53
N ALA A 21 -15.14 -10.46 -3.67
CA ALA A 21 -14.68 -9.45 -4.62
C ALA A 21 -13.22 -9.71 -5.04
N LEU A 22 -12.87 -9.26 -6.23
CA LEU A 22 -11.51 -9.15 -6.71
C LEU A 22 -11.25 -7.69 -7.05
N ASP A 23 -10.19 -7.13 -6.50
CA ASP A 23 -9.84 -5.74 -6.68
C ASP A 23 -8.37 -5.59 -7.09
N TYR A 24 -7.96 -4.41 -7.51
CA TYR A 24 -6.57 -4.11 -7.83
C TYR A 24 -5.98 -3.10 -6.85
N ILE A 25 -4.66 -3.11 -6.69
CA ILE A 25 -3.92 -2.32 -5.69
C ILE A 25 -4.33 -0.84 -5.69
N GLY A 26 -4.49 -0.24 -6.88
CA GLY A 26 -4.81 1.18 -6.99
C GLY A 26 -6.17 1.53 -6.40
N ASN A 27 -7.20 0.70 -6.65
CA ASN A 27 -8.51 0.93 -6.08
C ASN A 27 -8.54 0.64 -4.57
N ALA A 28 -7.96 -0.49 -4.15
CA ALA A 28 -7.84 -0.82 -2.73
C ALA A 28 -7.14 0.31 -1.95
N MET A 29 -6.03 0.82 -2.48
CA MET A 29 -5.32 1.94 -1.87
C MET A 29 -6.18 3.20 -1.83
N LEU A 30 -6.90 3.52 -2.92
CA LEU A 30 -7.80 4.67 -2.98
C LEU A 30 -8.85 4.63 -1.87
N GLN A 31 -9.44 3.46 -1.60
CA GLN A 31 -10.46 3.31 -0.56
C GLN A 31 -9.95 3.74 0.82
N LEU A 32 -8.70 3.43 1.15
CA LEU A 32 -8.10 3.89 2.40
C LEU A 32 -7.69 5.37 2.32
N ILE A 33 -6.98 5.77 1.27
CA ILE A 33 -6.39 7.12 1.15
C ILE A 33 -7.45 8.21 1.24
N LYS A 34 -8.62 8.02 0.63
CA LYS A 34 -9.71 8.99 0.70
C LYS A 34 -10.21 9.27 2.13
N THR A 35 -9.95 8.35 3.08
CA THR A 35 -10.25 8.55 4.50
C THR A 35 -9.11 9.23 5.27
N GLN A 36 -7.92 9.29 4.67
CA GLN A 36 -6.70 9.82 5.28
C GLN A 36 -6.35 11.24 4.81
N THR A 37 -6.98 11.69 3.72
CA THR A 37 -6.67 12.97 3.07
C THR A 37 -7.91 13.83 2.89
N ASN A 38 -7.69 15.13 2.66
CA ASN A 38 -8.79 16.03 2.31
C ASN A 38 -9.25 15.72 0.88
N GLN A 39 -10.56 15.73 0.65
CA GLN A 39 -11.21 15.47 -0.64
C GLN A 39 -10.71 16.36 -1.79
N ASN A 40 -10.26 17.59 -1.47
CA ASN A 40 -9.79 18.54 -2.48
C ASN A 40 -8.28 18.49 -2.70
N THR A 41 -7.52 17.79 -1.86
CA THR A 41 -6.07 17.69 -1.95
C THR A 41 -5.67 16.62 -2.96
N THR A 42 -4.80 16.96 -3.90
CA THR A 42 -4.18 15.99 -4.79
C THR A 42 -2.98 15.37 -4.09
N THR A 43 -3.04 14.08 -3.87
CA THR A 43 -2.04 13.32 -3.11
C THR A 43 -1.40 12.26 -3.98
N MET A 44 -0.08 12.13 -3.93
CA MET A 44 0.64 10.99 -4.50
C MET A 44 0.95 9.98 -3.41
N VAL A 45 0.59 8.72 -3.63
CA VAL A 45 0.96 7.60 -2.76
C VAL A 45 1.99 6.75 -3.48
N ILE A 46 3.15 6.60 -2.88
CA ILE A 46 4.29 5.86 -3.39
C ILE A 46 4.45 4.60 -2.56
N GLN A 47 4.14 3.46 -3.16
CA GLN A 47 4.37 2.16 -2.53
C GLN A 47 5.74 1.63 -2.94
N LEU A 48 6.68 1.70 -2.01
CA LEU A 48 8.06 1.25 -2.19
C LEU A 48 8.14 -0.26 -1.90
N GLY A 49 8.07 -1.06 -2.94
CA GLY A 49 8.26 -2.52 -2.84
C GLY A 49 9.70 -2.95 -3.06
N SER A 50 9.95 -4.25 -2.96
CA SER A 50 11.29 -4.84 -3.11
C SER A 50 11.82 -4.76 -4.54
N GLU A 51 11.00 -5.05 -5.54
CA GLU A 51 11.41 -5.08 -6.96
C GLU A 51 10.86 -3.92 -7.78
N SER A 52 9.73 -3.35 -7.35
CA SER A 52 9.07 -2.26 -8.07
C SER A 52 8.41 -1.28 -7.12
N THR A 53 8.23 -0.06 -7.61
CA THR A 53 7.55 1.01 -6.91
C THR A 53 6.27 1.37 -7.66
N VAL A 54 5.14 1.37 -6.96
CA VAL A 54 3.84 1.75 -7.52
C VAL A 54 3.51 3.17 -7.10
N LEU A 55 3.16 3.99 -8.07
CA LEU A 55 2.78 5.39 -7.91
C LEU A 55 1.28 5.53 -8.16
N ASN A 56 0.55 6.10 -7.22
CA ASN A 56 -0.87 6.41 -7.37
C ASN A 56 -1.07 7.91 -7.09
N ILE A 57 -1.68 8.63 -8.02
CA ILE A 57 -2.12 10.01 -7.80
C ILE A 57 -3.62 10.01 -7.62
N VAL A 58 -4.08 10.51 -6.50
CA VAL A 58 -5.48 10.46 -6.07
C VAL A 58 -5.99 11.85 -5.66
N GLN A 59 -7.27 12.08 -5.85
CA GLN A 59 -7.98 13.26 -5.33
C GLN A 59 -9.42 12.85 -5.00
N GLY A 60 -9.80 12.97 -3.76
CA GLY A 60 -11.12 12.50 -3.29
C GLY A 60 -11.34 11.03 -3.66
N ASP A 61 -12.45 10.74 -4.35
CA ASP A 61 -12.82 9.40 -4.79
C ASP A 61 -12.20 8.99 -6.14
N ASN A 62 -11.24 9.77 -6.66
CA ASN A 62 -10.69 9.55 -8.00
C ASN A 62 -9.23 9.11 -7.96
N LEU A 63 -8.94 7.99 -8.60
CA LEU A 63 -7.58 7.61 -8.99
C LEU A 63 -7.27 8.29 -10.33
N LEU A 64 -6.45 9.34 -10.28
CA LEU A 64 -6.15 10.18 -11.44
C LEU A 64 -5.05 9.58 -12.33
N LEU A 65 -4.08 8.91 -11.72
CA LEU A 65 -2.99 8.26 -12.42
C LEU A 65 -2.42 7.11 -11.59
N GLN A 66 -2.09 6.01 -12.26
CA GLN A 66 -1.28 4.93 -11.70
C GLN A 66 -0.12 4.61 -12.61
N ARG A 67 1.07 4.41 -12.05
CA ARG A 67 2.28 3.99 -12.75
C ARG A 67 3.10 3.03 -11.88
N THR A 68 3.78 2.11 -12.53
CA THR A 68 4.76 1.24 -11.87
C THR A 68 6.15 1.58 -12.44
N VAL A 69 7.09 1.83 -11.56
CA VAL A 69 8.51 1.95 -11.87
C VAL A 69 9.16 0.61 -11.55
N PRO A 70 9.82 -0.08 -12.50
CA PRO A 70 10.49 -1.36 -12.27
C PRO A 70 11.83 -1.15 -11.52
N TYR A 71 11.71 -0.60 -10.33
CA TYR A 71 12.81 -0.33 -9.41
C TYR A 71 12.27 -0.34 -7.98
N GLY A 72 12.89 -1.11 -7.12
CA GLY A 72 12.48 -1.26 -5.73
C GLY A 72 13.67 -1.25 -4.79
N THR A 73 13.41 -1.55 -3.53
CA THR A 73 14.41 -1.49 -2.46
C THR A 73 15.55 -2.51 -2.61
N ASN A 74 15.35 -3.61 -3.36
CA ASN A 74 16.41 -4.58 -3.63
C ASN A 74 17.67 -3.95 -4.23
N SER A 75 17.49 -2.92 -5.09
CA SER A 75 18.63 -2.21 -5.67
C SER A 75 19.48 -1.48 -4.62
N VAL A 76 18.84 -0.93 -3.60
CA VAL A 76 19.52 -0.24 -2.50
C VAL A 76 20.09 -1.24 -1.50
N VAL A 77 19.34 -2.32 -1.22
CA VAL A 77 19.81 -3.43 -0.37
C VAL A 77 21.09 -4.03 -0.92
N ASN A 78 21.17 -4.26 -2.24
CA ASN A 78 22.37 -4.79 -2.88
C ASN A 78 23.60 -3.88 -2.67
N VAL A 79 23.43 -2.56 -2.76
CA VAL A 79 24.52 -1.62 -2.48
C VAL A 79 25.01 -1.75 -1.04
N VAL A 80 24.11 -1.90 -0.07
CA VAL A 80 24.49 -2.11 1.34
C VAL A 80 25.13 -3.48 1.55
N MET A 81 24.63 -4.53 0.88
CA MET A 81 25.24 -5.87 0.92
C MET A 81 26.70 -5.83 0.45
N ASP A 82 26.93 -5.15 -0.68
CA ASP A 82 28.27 -5.04 -1.27
C ASP A 82 29.22 -4.18 -0.41
N ASP A 83 28.72 -3.06 0.13
CA ASP A 83 29.51 -2.14 0.97
C ASP A 83 29.88 -2.76 2.34
N LYS A 84 28.93 -3.50 2.95
CA LYS A 84 29.10 -4.03 4.32
C LYS A 84 29.48 -5.51 4.38
N GLY A 85 29.40 -6.24 3.27
CA GLY A 85 29.67 -7.68 3.23
C GLY A 85 28.64 -8.50 4.02
N VAL A 86 27.35 -8.09 3.99
CA VAL A 86 26.27 -8.71 4.75
C VAL A 86 25.21 -9.31 3.82
N ASP A 87 24.34 -10.16 4.37
CA ASP A 87 23.19 -10.68 3.64
C ASP A 87 22.05 -9.64 3.50
N ALA A 88 21.07 -9.92 2.62
CA ALA A 88 19.98 -9.00 2.31
C ALA A 88 19.09 -8.65 3.53
N THR A 89 18.87 -9.60 4.44
CA THR A 89 18.05 -9.38 5.65
C THR A 89 18.77 -8.42 6.59
N THR A 90 20.07 -8.64 6.79
CA THR A 90 20.94 -7.75 7.59
C THR A 90 21.03 -6.37 6.95
N ALA A 91 21.21 -6.28 5.63
CA ALA A 91 21.29 -5.01 4.91
C ALA A 91 19.99 -4.20 5.06
N MET A 92 18.81 -4.84 4.92
CA MET A 92 17.52 -4.17 5.13
C MET A 92 17.38 -3.72 6.60
N THR A 93 17.80 -4.53 7.55
CA THR A 93 17.78 -4.17 8.98
C THR A 93 18.65 -2.95 9.26
N LEU A 94 19.83 -2.87 8.66
CA LEU A 94 20.71 -1.69 8.75
C LEU A 94 20.05 -0.45 8.13
N LEU A 95 19.43 -0.58 6.96
CA LEU A 95 18.71 0.53 6.31
C LEU A 95 17.56 1.07 7.16
N GLN A 96 16.88 0.22 7.92
CA GLN A 96 15.75 0.62 8.77
C GLN A 96 16.21 1.22 10.12
N ASN A 97 17.30 0.71 10.70
CA ASN A 97 17.74 1.12 12.02
C ASN A 97 18.82 2.21 12.01
N ASP A 98 19.69 2.19 11.02
CA ASP A 98 20.79 3.13 10.90
C ASP A 98 20.50 4.18 9.83
N ARG A 99 21.01 5.39 10.04
CA ARG A 99 20.87 6.46 9.07
C ARG A 99 21.93 6.35 7.98
N LEU A 100 21.75 5.42 7.04
CA LEU A 100 22.67 5.18 5.92
C LEU A 100 22.44 6.12 4.73
N ILE A 101 21.27 6.74 4.65
CA ILE A 101 20.92 7.68 3.58
C ILE A 101 20.87 9.12 4.08
N THR A 102 21.19 10.04 3.18
CA THR A 102 21.14 11.50 3.37
C THR A 102 20.08 12.09 2.43
N VAL A 103 20.09 13.39 2.24
CA VAL A 103 19.20 14.08 1.30
C VAL A 103 19.88 14.40 -0.03
N ASP A 104 21.18 14.21 -0.15
CA ASP A 104 21.98 14.45 -1.36
C ASP A 104 22.47 13.12 -1.94
N PHE A 105 22.20 12.89 -3.21
CA PHE A 105 22.62 11.68 -3.93
C PHE A 105 24.13 11.51 -4.06
N ASP A 106 24.88 12.59 -3.96
CA ASP A 106 26.33 12.58 -4.14
C ASP A 106 27.10 12.36 -2.83
N ASP A 107 26.39 12.33 -1.69
CA ASP A 107 27.03 12.12 -0.38
C ASP A 107 27.55 10.69 -0.19
N ASN A 108 26.83 9.69 -0.71
CA ASN A 108 27.26 8.27 -0.63
C ASN A 108 26.50 7.39 -1.64
N GLU A 109 27.03 6.20 -1.90
CA GLU A 109 26.48 5.26 -2.89
C GLU A 109 25.08 4.75 -2.52
N VAL A 110 24.79 4.56 -1.23
CA VAL A 110 23.48 4.09 -0.77
C VAL A 110 22.40 5.12 -1.09
N THR A 111 22.66 6.41 -0.84
CA THR A 111 21.76 7.50 -1.22
C THR A 111 21.67 7.63 -2.74
N GLY A 112 22.81 7.51 -3.43
CA GLY A 112 22.91 7.56 -4.88
C GLY A 112 22.07 6.50 -5.58
N ALA A 113 21.87 5.33 -4.97
CA ALA A 113 21.06 4.25 -5.51
C ALA A 113 19.58 4.66 -5.71
N PHE A 114 19.08 5.62 -4.95
CA PHE A 114 17.70 6.12 -5.12
C PHE A 114 17.55 7.08 -6.31
N ARG A 115 18.62 7.60 -6.88
CA ARG A 115 18.60 8.61 -7.95
C ARG A 115 17.73 8.17 -9.14
N TYR A 116 17.88 6.93 -9.59
CA TYR A 116 17.08 6.41 -10.71
C TYR A 116 15.58 6.42 -10.39
N LEU A 117 15.20 5.92 -9.22
CA LEU A 117 13.81 5.88 -8.78
C LEU A 117 13.20 7.28 -8.70
N ILE A 118 13.86 8.17 -7.97
CA ILE A 118 13.35 9.52 -7.71
C ILE A 118 13.25 10.33 -9.01
N ASN A 119 14.21 10.19 -9.92
CA ASN A 119 14.13 10.83 -11.24
C ASN A 119 12.93 10.31 -12.06
N ASN A 120 12.62 9.01 -11.99
CA ASN A 120 11.44 8.48 -12.66
C ASN A 120 10.14 8.98 -12.03
N ILE A 121 10.09 9.09 -10.70
CA ILE A 121 8.94 9.69 -10.00
C ILE A 121 8.77 11.16 -10.43
N GLY A 122 9.84 11.94 -10.47
CA GLY A 122 9.82 13.33 -10.95
C GLY A 122 9.22 13.45 -12.35
N ARG A 123 9.64 12.58 -13.29
CA ARG A 123 9.06 12.56 -14.66
C ARG A 123 7.55 12.24 -14.64
N VAL A 124 7.09 11.38 -13.77
CA VAL A 124 5.65 11.08 -13.62
C VAL A 124 4.91 12.29 -13.08
N MET A 125 5.48 12.98 -12.10
CA MET A 125 4.92 14.22 -11.55
C MET A 125 4.85 15.33 -12.61
N ASP A 126 5.90 15.53 -13.38
CA ASP A 126 5.94 16.52 -14.48
C ASP A 126 4.90 16.19 -15.56
N PHE A 127 4.80 14.92 -15.94
CA PHE A 127 3.78 14.47 -16.88
C PHE A 127 2.36 14.75 -16.35
N TYR A 128 2.10 14.42 -15.08
CA TYR A 128 0.82 14.68 -14.45
C TYR A 128 0.51 16.20 -14.42
N ALA A 129 1.45 17.01 -13.95
CA ALA A 129 1.31 18.47 -13.88
C ALA A 129 1.02 19.10 -15.24
N SER A 130 1.68 18.62 -16.32
CA SER A 130 1.44 19.10 -17.68
C SER A 130 0.01 18.89 -18.17
N LYS A 131 -0.69 17.89 -17.63
CA LYS A 131 -2.07 17.54 -17.99
C LYS A 131 -3.10 18.12 -17.02
N ASN A 132 -2.67 18.46 -15.81
CA ASN A 132 -3.53 18.90 -14.72
C ASN A 132 -2.95 20.13 -14.02
N PRO A 133 -2.79 21.27 -14.72
CA PRO A 133 -2.12 22.46 -14.15
C PRO A 133 -2.85 23.04 -12.94
N ASP A 134 -4.17 22.85 -12.87
CA ASP A 134 -5.03 23.36 -11.80
C ASP A 134 -5.10 22.42 -10.58
N LYS A 135 -4.42 21.27 -10.63
CA LYS A 135 -4.45 20.23 -9.60
C LYS A 135 -3.03 19.76 -9.24
N PRO A 136 -2.20 20.63 -8.65
CA PRO A 136 -0.83 20.27 -8.29
C PRO A 136 -0.84 19.16 -7.22
N ILE A 137 0.19 18.32 -7.22
CA ILE A 137 0.42 17.35 -6.14
C ILE A 137 0.89 18.15 -4.91
N GLU A 138 0.12 18.08 -3.84
CA GLU A 138 0.35 18.84 -2.61
C GLU A 138 1.06 18.01 -1.54
N ASP A 139 0.73 16.71 -1.47
CA ASP A 139 1.29 15.78 -0.50
C ASP A 139 1.76 14.48 -1.15
N VAL A 140 2.81 13.90 -0.59
CA VAL A 140 3.32 12.57 -0.93
C VAL A 140 3.29 11.69 0.31
N PHE A 141 2.68 10.51 0.20
CA PHE A 141 2.75 9.48 1.23
C PHE A 141 3.61 8.30 0.76
N LEU A 142 4.51 7.86 1.62
CA LEU A 142 5.33 6.68 1.41
C LEU A 142 4.73 5.50 2.18
N THR A 143 4.64 4.36 1.52
CA THR A 143 4.15 3.09 2.08
C THR A 143 4.95 1.92 1.52
N GLY A 144 4.75 0.72 2.05
CA GLY A 144 5.52 -0.48 1.69
C GLY A 144 6.85 -0.57 2.45
N ASP A 145 7.59 -1.65 2.23
CA ASP A 145 8.81 -1.99 2.98
C ASP A 145 9.87 -0.87 2.95
N GLY A 146 10.02 -0.24 1.79
CA GLY A 146 10.99 0.83 1.60
C GLY A 146 10.67 2.11 2.36
N ALA A 147 9.42 2.32 2.76
CA ALA A 147 9.05 3.49 3.52
C ALA A 147 9.61 3.47 4.96
N LEU A 148 10.04 2.30 5.45
CA LEU A 148 10.68 2.15 6.75
C LEU A 148 12.20 2.40 6.73
N ILE A 149 12.78 2.64 5.56
CA ILE A 149 14.20 3.03 5.46
C ILE A 149 14.39 4.38 6.14
N ARG A 150 15.29 4.42 7.12
CA ARG A 150 15.46 5.58 7.98
C ARG A 150 15.97 6.81 7.22
N GLY A 151 15.14 7.86 7.15
CA GLY A 151 15.45 9.13 6.47
C GLY A 151 14.92 9.20 5.04
N ILE A 152 14.20 8.17 4.58
CA ILE A 152 13.66 8.12 3.21
C ILE A 152 12.68 9.27 2.94
N ASP A 153 11.86 9.65 3.90
CA ASP A 153 10.92 10.77 3.82
C ASP A 153 11.64 12.09 3.58
N GLY A 154 12.76 12.31 4.28
CA GLY A 154 13.62 13.48 4.10
C GLY A 154 14.24 13.55 2.71
N LEU A 155 14.77 12.42 2.20
CA LEU A 155 15.33 12.32 0.86
C LEU A 155 14.27 12.66 -0.20
N PHE A 156 13.11 12.01 -0.13
CA PHE A 156 12.02 12.25 -1.09
C PHE A 156 11.49 13.67 -1.02
N LYS A 157 11.30 14.22 0.19
CA LYS A 157 10.86 15.60 0.39
C LYS A 157 11.79 16.62 -0.29
N VAL A 158 13.10 16.46 -0.12
CA VAL A 158 14.09 17.38 -0.70
C VAL A 158 14.15 17.20 -2.20
N GLN A 159 14.24 15.98 -2.69
CA GLN A 159 14.48 15.70 -4.11
C GLN A 159 13.24 15.91 -4.99
N LEU A 160 12.03 15.70 -4.47
CA LEU A 160 10.78 15.95 -5.19
C LEU A 160 10.20 17.34 -4.92
N ASN A 161 10.76 18.08 -3.96
CA ASN A 161 10.29 19.41 -3.54
C ASN A 161 8.79 19.44 -3.19
N VAL A 162 8.29 18.38 -2.55
CA VAL A 162 6.89 18.25 -2.12
C VAL A 162 6.85 17.71 -0.70
N SER A 163 5.85 18.13 0.10
CA SER A 163 5.60 17.58 1.43
C SER A 163 5.53 16.05 1.36
N THR A 164 6.42 15.35 2.06
CA THR A 164 6.51 13.88 2.02
C THR A 164 6.46 13.33 3.43
N ARG A 165 5.61 12.33 3.65
CA ARG A 165 5.41 11.68 4.95
C ARG A 165 5.30 10.16 4.78
N ILE A 166 5.72 9.43 5.80
CA ILE A 166 5.49 7.97 5.89
C ILE A 166 4.06 7.75 6.40
N MET A 167 3.36 6.79 5.82
CA MET A 167 2.01 6.41 6.24
C MET A 167 2.08 5.34 7.33
N ASP A 168 2.66 5.69 8.47
CA ASP A 168 2.81 4.84 9.66
C ASP A 168 1.67 5.02 10.67
N THR A 169 0.83 6.01 10.47
CA THR A 169 -0.34 6.31 11.30
C THR A 169 -1.55 6.46 10.40
N LEU A 170 -2.61 5.71 10.71
CA LEU A 170 -3.87 5.76 9.98
C LEU A 170 -4.94 6.41 10.85
N TYR A 171 -5.47 7.53 10.38
CA TYR A 171 -6.57 8.23 11.05
C TYR A 171 -7.87 7.48 10.82
N ASN A 172 -8.78 7.53 11.81
CA ASN A 172 -10.09 6.88 11.76
C ASN A 172 -10.05 5.35 11.61
N ILE A 173 -8.89 4.74 11.80
CA ILE A 173 -8.73 3.28 11.88
C ILE A 173 -8.39 2.92 13.32
N LYS A 174 -9.25 2.13 13.95
CA LYS A 174 -9.00 1.61 15.30
C LYS A 174 -8.48 0.18 15.16
N PHE A 175 -7.29 -0.04 15.66
CA PHE A 175 -6.72 -1.38 15.76
C PHE A 175 -7.13 -2.02 17.10
N ASP A 176 -7.42 -3.31 17.06
CA ASP A 176 -7.66 -4.06 18.31
C ASP A 176 -6.42 -3.96 19.22
N PRO A 177 -6.59 -3.74 20.53
CA PRO A 177 -5.47 -3.62 21.47
C PRO A 177 -4.54 -4.85 21.52
N SER A 178 -5.01 -6.01 21.05
CA SER A 178 -4.20 -7.22 20.95
C SER A 178 -3.22 -7.22 19.76
N ILE A 179 -3.38 -6.29 18.82
CA ILE A 179 -2.50 -6.15 17.64
C ILE A 179 -1.25 -5.37 18.05
N ASP A 180 -0.10 -6.04 17.95
CA ASP A 180 1.18 -5.35 18.13
C ASP A 180 1.56 -4.60 16.84
N LEU A 181 1.34 -3.28 16.85
CA LEU A 181 1.67 -2.41 15.71
C LEU A 181 3.18 -2.27 15.44
N LYS A 182 4.04 -2.77 16.32
CA LYS A 182 5.48 -2.88 16.03
C LYS A 182 5.75 -4.04 15.07
N VAL A 183 4.94 -5.09 15.16
CA VAL A 183 5.01 -6.25 14.25
C VAL A 183 4.17 -5.97 13.00
N TYR A 184 2.98 -5.40 13.18
CA TYR A 184 2.02 -5.10 12.11
C TYR A 184 2.00 -3.59 11.83
N ASN A 185 3.13 -3.06 11.34
CA ASN A 185 3.24 -1.64 11.04
C ASN A 185 2.20 -1.23 9.97
N PRO A 186 1.42 -0.16 10.18
CA PRO A 186 0.44 0.34 9.23
C PRO A 186 0.96 0.55 7.80
N VAL A 187 2.23 0.86 7.64
CA VAL A 187 2.92 0.97 6.34
C VAL A 187 2.71 -0.25 5.44
N TYR A 188 2.65 -1.47 6.01
CA TYR A 188 2.37 -2.71 5.27
C TYR A 188 0.89 -2.94 5.02
N LEU A 189 0.03 -2.28 5.78
CA LEU A 189 -1.39 -2.58 5.86
C LEU A 189 -2.26 -1.67 4.98
N VAL A 190 -1.69 -0.66 4.34
CA VAL A 190 -2.42 0.32 3.52
C VAL A 190 -3.30 -0.37 2.47
N THR A 191 -2.72 -1.23 1.67
CA THR A 191 -3.47 -1.95 0.62
C THR A 191 -4.46 -2.99 1.19
N PRO A 192 -4.05 -3.87 2.14
CA PRO A 192 -4.98 -4.82 2.75
C PRO A 192 -6.16 -4.17 3.47
N ILE A 193 -5.94 -3.08 4.20
CA ILE A 193 -7.02 -2.35 4.88
C ILE A 193 -7.95 -1.73 3.84
N GLY A 194 -7.42 -1.07 2.82
CA GLY A 194 -8.23 -0.49 1.76
C GLY A 194 -9.06 -1.53 1.01
N ALA A 195 -8.49 -2.72 0.79
CA ALA A 195 -9.21 -3.85 0.21
C ALA A 195 -10.31 -4.42 1.14
N ALA A 196 -10.17 -4.23 2.45
CA ALA A 196 -11.18 -4.66 3.42
C ALA A 196 -12.39 -3.71 3.49
N PHE A 197 -12.28 -2.47 2.99
CA PHE A 197 -13.44 -1.63 2.77
C PHE A 197 -14.33 -2.26 1.68
N ASP A 198 -15.63 -2.24 1.88
CA ASP A 198 -16.60 -2.78 0.93
C ASP A 198 -17.37 -1.64 0.23
N PRO A 199 -16.74 -0.92 -0.72
CA PRO A 199 -17.34 0.25 -1.35
C PRO A 199 -18.55 -0.10 -2.22
N MET A 200 -18.67 -1.38 -2.62
CA MET A 200 -19.76 -1.89 -3.46
C MET A 200 -20.89 -2.56 -2.67
N GLY A 201 -20.71 -2.75 -1.36
CA GLY A 201 -21.70 -3.39 -0.50
C GLY A 201 -21.87 -4.89 -0.74
N PHE A 202 -20.92 -5.58 -1.36
CA PHE A 202 -21.03 -7.01 -1.68
C PHE A 202 -21.20 -7.87 -0.42
N ALA A 203 -20.43 -7.57 0.63
CA ALA A 203 -20.53 -8.31 1.89
C ALA A 203 -21.87 -8.08 2.61
N LEU A 204 -22.47 -6.92 2.45
CA LEU A 204 -23.80 -6.59 3.00
C LEU A 204 -24.94 -7.22 2.20
N ALA A 205 -24.79 -7.35 0.88
CA ALA A 205 -25.77 -8.01 0.02
C ALA A 205 -25.94 -9.48 0.39
N ASP A 206 -24.83 -10.19 0.62
CA ASP A 206 -24.87 -11.59 1.06
C ASP A 206 -25.44 -11.73 2.48
N ALA A 207 -25.16 -10.78 3.37
CA ALA A 207 -25.74 -10.77 4.72
C ALA A 207 -27.26 -10.50 4.72
N GLY A 208 -27.74 -9.71 3.77
CA GLY A 208 -29.17 -9.37 3.60
C GLY A 208 -30.02 -10.55 3.12
N THR A 209 -29.46 -11.48 2.37
CA THR A 209 -30.16 -12.68 1.90
C THR A 209 -30.30 -13.75 3.00
N GLN A 210 -29.60 -13.64 4.10
CA GLN A 210 -29.69 -14.57 5.26
C GLN A 210 -30.58 -14.08 6.40
N THR A 211 -31.29 -12.97 6.26
CA THR A 211 -32.25 -12.50 7.27
C THR A 211 -33.63 -13.16 7.16
N THR A 212 -33.65 -14.49 7.04
CA THR A 212 -34.82 -15.28 7.42
C THR A 212 -34.42 -16.30 8.44
N LYS A 213 -34.58 -15.91 9.74
CA LYS A 213 -34.69 -16.79 10.92
C LYS A 213 -33.67 -17.92 11.05
N SER A 214 -32.61 -17.66 11.82
CA SER A 214 -32.27 -18.59 12.94
C SER A 214 -31.47 -17.82 13.98
N GLU A 215 -31.99 -17.72 15.17
CA GLU A 215 -31.23 -17.47 16.37
C GLU A 215 -30.16 -18.56 16.46
N GLY A 216 -28.89 -18.17 16.49
CA GLY A 216 -27.80 -19.04 16.96
C GLY A 216 -27.05 -19.84 15.92
N SER A 217 -26.49 -19.23 14.89
CA SER A 217 -25.21 -19.66 14.29
C SER A 217 -24.79 -18.66 13.22
N ILE A 218 -23.95 -17.74 13.60
CA ILE A 218 -23.29 -16.87 12.61
C ILE A 218 -22.17 -17.71 12.01
N ALA A 219 -22.39 -18.24 10.81
CA ALA A 219 -21.32 -18.86 10.03
C ALA A 219 -20.19 -17.83 9.81
N PRO A 220 -18.93 -18.18 9.95
CA PRO A 220 -17.83 -17.25 9.75
C PRO A 220 -17.77 -16.86 8.27
N PHE A 221 -18.09 -15.61 7.98
CA PHE A 221 -17.78 -15.05 6.67
C PHE A 221 -16.28 -14.82 6.59
N VAL A 222 -15.62 -15.56 5.70
CA VAL A 222 -14.24 -15.29 5.32
C VAL A 222 -14.28 -14.50 4.02
N ALA A 223 -14.02 -13.21 4.13
CA ALA A 223 -13.82 -12.38 2.93
C ALA A 223 -12.36 -12.52 2.50
N LEU A 224 -12.12 -13.09 1.34
CA LEU A 224 -10.83 -13.02 0.68
C LEU A 224 -10.85 -11.84 -0.27
N VAL A 225 -10.02 -10.87 -0.03
CA VAL A 225 -9.71 -9.84 -1.02
C VAL A 225 -8.41 -10.25 -1.69
N ALA A 226 -8.49 -10.74 -2.93
CA ALA A 226 -7.33 -11.01 -3.75
C ALA A 226 -6.98 -9.74 -4.50
N ILE A 227 -5.82 -9.15 -4.20
CA ILE A 227 -5.33 -7.97 -4.89
C ILE A 227 -4.44 -8.44 -6.03
N ALA A 228 -4.92 -8.28 -7.26
CA ALA A 228 -4.13 -8.56 -8.44
C ALA A 228 -3.25 -7.35 -8.76
N ALA A 229 -1.96 -7.45 -8.48
CA ALA A 229 -0.98 -6.54 -9.03
C ALA A 229 -0.78 -6.87 -10.52
N ILE A 230 -1.14 -5.96 -11.41
CA ILE A 230 -0.73 -6.02 -12.81
C ILE A 230 0.72 -5.52 -12.85
N GLY A 231 1.63 -6.45 -12.76
CA GLY A 231 3.08 -6.21 -12.79
C GLY A 231 3.78 -6.83 -11.59
N ALA A 232 4.57 -7.83 -11.86
CA ALA A 232 5.55 -8.53 -11.02
C ALA A 232 5.43 -8.42 -9.48
N ALA A 233 5.16 -9.57 -8.88
CA ALA A 233 5.46 -9.95 -7.50
C ALA A 233 4.70 -9.22 -6.39
N GLY A 234 3.74 -9.91 -5.83
CA GLY A 234 3.19 -9.57 -4.52
C GLY A 234 1.71 -9.87 -4.40
N MET A 235 1.35 -11.15 -4.34
CA MET A 235 0.02 -11.53 -3.88
C MET A 235 -0.03 -11.44 -2.36
N ALA A 236 -0.70 -10.41 -1.84
CA ALA A 236 -1.11 -10.42 -0.45
C ALA A 236 -2.49 -11.09 -0.36
N PHE A 237 -2.54 -12.31 0.17
CA PHE A 237 -3.79 -12.96 0.52
C PHE A 237 -4.16 -12.56 1.95
N TYR A 238 -5.34 -11.99 2.13
CA TYR A 238 -5.89 -11.76 3.45
C TYR A 238 -7.14 -12.60 3.64
N SER A 239 -7.06 -13.51 4.60
CA SER A 239 -8.24 -14.20 5.13
C SER A 239 -8.69 -13.48 6.40
N ILE A 240 -9.86 -12.84 6.33
CA ILE A 240 -10.44 -12.17 7.48
C ILE A 240 -11.46 -13.12 8.10
N ASN A 241 -11.09 -13.73 9.22
CA ASN A 241 -12.02 -14.57 10.00
C ASN A 241 -12.81 -13.66 10.95
N LYS A 242 -14.14 -13.76 10.95
CA LYS A 242 -15.07 -12.94 11.73
C LYS A 242 -14.83 -12.95 13.25
N LYS A 243 -14.02 -13.88 13.76
CA LYS A 243 -13.60 -13.91 15.18
C LYS A 243 -12.39 -13.03 15.48
N ASN A 244 -11.68 -12.52 14.48
CA ASN A 244 -10.51 -11.69 14.63
C ASN A 244 -10.67 -10.37 13.89
N THR A 245 -11.25 -9.44 14.52
CA THR A 245 -10.88 -8.06 14.74
C THR A 245 -10.76 -7.08 13.57
N VAL A 246 -10.26 -7.41 12.39
CA VAL A 246 -10.07 -6.39 11.33
C VAL A 246 -11.39 -5.95 10.71
N THR A 247 -12.36 -6.85 10.59
CA THR A 247 -13.70 -6.54 10.04
C THR A 247 -14.54 -5.74 11.03
N GLU A 248 -14.37 -5.95 12.34
CA GLU A 248 -15.02 -5.12 13.36
C GLU A 248 -14.42 -3.72 13.42
N ILE A 249 -13.12 -3.59 13.21
CA ILE A 249 -12.39 -2.32 13.18
C ILE A 249 -12.95 -1.40 12.09
N CYS A 250 -13.21 -1.94 10.90
CA CYS A 250 -13.74 -1.16 9.77
C CYS A 250 -15.24 -0.88 9.85
N ARG A 251 -16.02 -1.59 10.68
CA ARG A 251 -17.48 -1.46 10.76
C ARG A 251 -18.00 -0.49 11.81
N GLN A 252 -17.21 -0.12 12.80
CA GLN A 252 -17.70 0.69 13.92
C GLN A 252 -17.65 2.20 13.71
N ASP A 253 -17.00 2.68 12.67
CA ASP A 253 -16.74 4.11 12.47
C ASP A 253 -17.12 4.66 11.09
N ILE A 254 -18.04 4.00 10.34
CA ILE A 254 -18.65 4.53 9.12
C ILE A 254 -20.13 4.90 9.37
#